data_15ba7cf8b0d39d21defe969f8ba9c3b3
#
_entry.id   15ba7cf8b0d39d21defe969f8ba9c3b3
#
_cell.length_a   1.000
_cell.length_b   1.000
_cell.length_c   1.000
_cell.angle_alpha   90.00
_cell.angle_beta   90.00
_cell.angle_gamma   90.00
#
_symmetry.space_group_name_H-M   'P 1'
#
loop_
_entity.id
_entity.type
_entity.pdbx_description
1 polymer ?
#
loop_
_entity_poly.entity_id
_entity_poly.type
_entity_poly.pdbx_seq_one_letter_code
_entity_poly.pdbx_strand_id
1 'polypeptide(L)'
;MTIDVGRVAMVPLSDIEVSDRARVEMGDLDEFEISLKEQGLAQPLAVYAQPNNEKPYRLIAGGRRYAILKKNNVPEVPVRVYDKELSTLELKLLELSENIHRKDFEWLERANLEREIHNLQLELHGGKKISTSADAKGWSLRDTAKFIDRNVASVHTSVQLADAAEKFPELFTKCKTQSDATKILKKLGEAAVRDAIVQKLEVQMPKTSTDVTRKKLADNFIVRDFFEGIKAIPDETFHLVEIDPPYGIDLESAKKDYSHTDYNEVPSDEYQVFLANLFAECYRVMTKHSWLICWFGPEPWFEIVYRELCNAGFETTRLCGVWTKHQGQSLRPEIYLSNSYEMFFYAWKGRPAMAKPGRINEFDFSPVAASKKRHPTERPVELMKEIYETFTWPNSRILIPFLGSGNGILAAHQANMTALGFELSKAYKDSFLVELHKNFV
;
A
#
# COMPACT_ATOMS: atom_id res chain seq x y z
N MET A 1 -19.23 -37.27 -5.40
CA MET A 1 -20.13 -37.18 -4.25
C MET A 1 -21.34 -36.38 -4.73
N THR A 2 -22.49 -36.98 -4.87
CA THR A 2 -23.74 -36.29 -5.23
C THR A 2 -24.16 -35.46 -4.02
N ILE A 3 -24.24 -34.15 -4.20
CA ILE A 3 -24.80 -33.27 -3.17
C ILE A 3 -26.24 -33.66 -3.01
N ASP A 4 -26.64 -34.08 -1.81
CA ASP A 4 -28.04 -34.31 -1.47
C ASP A 4 -28.76 -32.98 -1.59
N VAL A 5 -29.60 -32.83 -2.62
CA VAL A 5 -30.27 -31.57 -2.91
C VAL A 5 -31.45 -31.34 -1.96
N GLY A 6 -31.75 -32.29 -1.07
CA GLY A 6 -32.89 -32.28 -0.19
C GLY A 6 -34.23 -32.27 -0.94
N ARG A 7 -35.24 -32.97 -0.46
CA ARG A 7 -36.59 -32.93 -1.05
C ARG A 7 -37.41 -31.76 -0.47
N VAL A 8 -38.18 -31.10 -1.32
CA VAL A 8 -39.13 -30.06 -0.83
C VAL A 8 -40.41 -30.73 -0.37
N ALA A 9 -40.88 -30.39 0.86
CA ALA A 9 -42.10 -30.89 1.47
C ALA A 9 -42.80 -29.77 2.22
N MET A 10 -44.13 -29.86 2.38
CA MET A 10 -44.89 -29.05 3.32
C MET A 10 -44.92 -29.77 4.67
N VAL A 11 -44.56 -29.06 5.72
CA VAL A 11 -44.56 -29.64 7.10
C VAL A 11 -45.20 -28.65 8.07
N PRO A 12 -45.86 -29.16 9.14
CA PRO A 12 -46.36 -28.34 10.21
C PRO A 12 -45.23 -27.54 10.88
N LEU A 13 -45.42 -26.26 11.09
CA LEU A 13 -44.43 -25.41 11.74
C LEU A 13 -44.12 -25.84 13.17
N SER A 14 -45.12 -26.48 13.84
CA SER A 14 -45.00 -27.09 15.18
C SER A 14 -43.96 -28.21 15.26
N ASP A 15 -43.79 -28.90 14.14
CA ASP A 15 -42.91 -30.08 14.04
C ASP A 15 -41.45 -29.74 13.85
N ILE A 16 -41.13 -28.44 13.77
CA ILE A 16 -39.75 -27.94 13.56
C ILE A 16 -39.16 -27.54 14.91
N GLU A 17 -38.06 -28.17 15.29
CA GLU A 17 -37.22 -27.79 16.43
C GLU A 17 -36.25 -26.71 16.02
N VAL A 18 -36.07 -25.67 16.87
CA VAL A 18 -35.08 -24.58 16.64
C VAL A 18 -34.04 -24.65 17.75
N SER A 19 -32.78 -24.85 17.39
CA SER A 19 -31.66 -24.83 18.33
C SER A 19 -31.36 -23.43 18.88
N ASP A 20 -30.74 -23.35 20.07
CA ASP A 20 -30.45 -22.06 20.75
C ASP A 20 -29.50 -21.15 19.92
N ARG A 21 -28.67 -21.71 19.01
CA ARG A 21 -27.80 -20.93 18.10
C ARG A 21 -28.57 -20.10 17.08
N ALA A 22 -29.78 -20.49 16.70
CA ALA A 22 -30.63 -19.73 15.77
C ALA A 22 -31.30 -18.50 16.39
N ARG A 23 -31.06 -18.24 17.68
CA ARG A 23 -31.67 -17.11 18.43
C ARG A 23 -30.80 -15.88 18.58
N VAL A 24 -29.52 -15.92 18.15
CA VAL A 24 -28.58 -14.79 18.30
C VAL A 24 -28.69 -13.88 17.09
N GLU A 25 -29.11 -12.64 17.31
CA GLU A 25 -29.18 -11.51 16.35
C GLU A 25 -30.14 -11.68 15.16
N MET A 26 -31.45 -11.54 15.42
CA MET A 26 -32.47 -11.55 14.35
C MET A 26 -32.58 -10.22 13.58
N GLY A 27 -31.92 -9.13 14.03
CA GLY A 27 -32.03 -7.80 13.40
C GLY A 27 -33.49 -7.29 13.37
N ASP A 28 -33.71 -6.22 12.60
CA ASP A 28 -35.06 -5.72 12.35
C ASP A 28 -35.85 -6.70 11.46
N LEU A 29 -36.95 -7.26 12.01
CA LEU A 29 -37.81 -8.23 11.33
C LEU A 29 -38.95 -7.56 10.58
N ASP A 30 -39.23 -6.29 10.80
CA ASP A 30 -40.49 -5.65 10.33
C ASP A 30 -40.40 -5.39 8.81
N GLU A 31 -39.29 -4.89 8.25
CA GLU A 31 -39.11 -4.76 6.82
C GLU A 31 -39.12 -6.10 6.08
N PHE A 32 -38.51 -7.11 6.70
CA PHE A 32 -38.49 -8.45 6.13
C PHE A 32 -39.87 -9.15 6.18
N GLU A 33 -40.68 -8.86 7.19
CA GLU A 33 -42.04 -9.34 7.29
C GLU A 33 -42.93 -8.76 6.17
N ILE A 34 -42.75 -7.47 5.82
CA ILE A 34 -43.48 -6.83 4.74
C ILE A 34 -43.10 -7.51 3.39
N SER A 35 -41.83 -7.70 3.12
CA SER A 35 -41.36 -8.38 1.91
C SER A 35 -41.89 -9.83 1.82
N LEU A 36 -41.94 -10.54 2.93
CA LEU A 36 -42.46 -11.92 2.98
C LEU A 36 -43.98 -11.98 2.69
N LYS A 37 -44.72 -10.98 3.14
CA LYS A 37 -46.17 -10.86 2.86
C LYS A 37 -46.47 -10.51 1.40
N GLU A 38 -45.62 -9.68 0.78
CA GLU A 38 -45.83 -9.24 -0.62
C GLU A 38 -45.37 -10.26 -1.65
N GLN A 39 -44.24 -10.91 -1.40
CA GLN A 39 -43.56 -11.79 -2.36
C GLN A 39 -43.69 -13.29 -2.05
N GLY A 40 -44.24 -13.63 -0.91
CA GLY A 40 -44.31 -15.01 -0.43
C GLY A 40 -42.96 -15.55 0.03
N LEU A 41 -42.91 -16.84 0.39
CA LEU A 41 -41.69 -17.52 0.81
C LEU A 41 -40.88 -17.95 -0.42
N ALA A 42 -40.05 -17.07 -0.93
CA ALA A 42 -39.25 -17.33 -2.14
C ALA A 42 -38.28 -18.53 -1.98
N GLN A 43 -37.85 -18.82 -0.75
CA GLN A 43 -36.98 -19.95 -0.43
C GLN A 43 -37.56 -20.75 0.74
N PRO A 44 -37.67 -22.12 0.63
CA PRO A 44 -38.12 -22.97 1.72
C PRO A 44 -37.17 -22.90 2.92
N LEU A 45 -37.66 -23.21 4.13
CA LEU A 45 -36.79 -23.44 5.29
C LEU A 45 -35.97 -24.71 5.05
N ALA A 46 -34.69 -24.70 5.44
CA ALA A 46 -33.88 -25.93 5.44
C ALA A 46 -34.03 -26.65 6.77
N VAL A 47 -34.44 -27.92 6.73
CA VAL A 47 -34.60 -28.74 7.90
C VAL A 47 -33.93 -30.10 7.73
N TYR A 48 -33.54 -30.68 8.85
CA TYR A 48 -32.98 -32.02 8.93
C TYR A 48 -34.03 -32.95 9.54
N ALA A 49 -34.24 -34.14 8.96
CA ALA A 49 -35.14 -35.15 9.48
C ALA A 49 -34.53 -35.87 10.67
N GLN A 50 -35.24 -35.89 11.80
CA GLN A 50 -34.89 -36.58 13.03
C GLN A 50 -36.10 -37.41 13.53
N PRO A 51 -36.43 -38.50 12.83
CA PRO A 51 -37.70 -39.19 12.98
C PRO A 51 -37.98 -39.77 14.40
N ASN A 52 -36.94 -39.92 15.22
CA ASN A 52 -37.05 -40.49 16.58
C ASN A 52 -37.21 -39.44 17.68
N ASN A 53 -37.26 -38.14 17.33
CA ASN A 53 -37.44 -37.06 18.29
C ASN A 53 -38.91 -36.61 18.39
N GLU A 54 -39.28 -35.96 19.49
CA GLU A 54 -40.61 -35.38 19.69
C GLU A 54 -41.04 -34.44 18.55
N LYS A 55 -40.05 -33.70 17.99
CA LYS A 55 -40.21 -32.91 16.76
C LYS A 55 -39.43 -33.58 15.65
N PRO A 56 -40.08 -34.03 14.57
CA PRO A 56 -39.44 -34.82 13.52
C PRO A 56 -38.48 -34.02 12.62
N TYR A 57 -38.44 -32.70 12.75
CA TYR A 57 -37.57 -31.85 11.94
C TYR A 57 -36.80 -30.87 12.82
N ARG A 58 -35.51 -30.64 12.47
CA ARG A 58 -34.67 -29.63 13.11
C ARG A 58 -34.30 -28.57 12.11
N LEU A 59 -34.52 -27.30 12.48
CA LEU A 59 -34.14 -26.15 11.59
C LEU A 59 -32.62 -26.05 11.43
N ILE A 60 -32.19 -26.06 10.17
CA ILE A 60 -30.80 -25.89 9.78
C ILE A 60 -30.56 -24.43 9.40
N ALA A 61 -31.41 -23.87 8.50
CA ALA A 61 -31.29 -22.51 8.01
C ALA A 61 -32.68 -21.87 7.78
N GLY A 62 -32.70 -20.51 7.82
CA GLY A 62 -33.96 -19.75 7.69
C GLY A 62 -34.56 -19.30 9.03
N GLY A 63 -33.74 -19.07 10.07
CA GLY A 63 -34.19 -18.66 11.40
C GLY A 63 -35.09 -17.42 11.42
N ARG A 64 -34.76 -16.37 10.65
CA ARG A 64 -35.58 -15.16 10.50
C ARG A 64 -36.93 -15.45 9.87
N ARG A 65 -36.95 -16.27 8.80
CA ARG A 65 -38.19 -16.72 8.13
C ARG A 65 -39.07 -17.52 9.09
N TYR A 66 -38.48 -18.47 9.83
CA TYR A 66 -39.17 -19.24 10.84
C TYR A 66 -39.81 -18.35 11.92
N ALA A 67 -39.09 -17.36 12.44
CA ALA A 67 -39.60 -16.45 13.49
C ALA A 67 -40.81 -15.64 12.98
N ILE A 68 -40.78 -15.14 11.74
CA ILE A 68 -41.88 -14.40 11.14
C ILE A 68 -43.10 -15.33 10.88
N LEU A 69 -42.85 -16.53 10.35
CA LEU A 69 -43.93 -17.51 10.11
C LEU A 69 -44.60 -17.94 11.43
N LYS A 70 -43.82 -18.07 12.49
CA LYS A 70 -44.31 -18.36 13.83
C LYS A 70 -45.10 -17.20 14.41
N LYS A 71 -44.62 -15.95 14.28
CA LYS A 71 -45.34 -14.71 14.68
C LYS A 71 -46.70 -14.59 14.01
N ASN A 72 -46.79 -14.99 12.74
CA ASN A 72 -47.98 -14.94 11.92
C ASN A 72 -48.84 -16.23 12.02
N ASN A 73 -48.53 -17.15 12.91
CA ASN A 73 -49.29 -18.41 13.13
C ASN A 73 -49.52 -19.23 11.85
N VAL A 74 -48.53 -19.30 10.95
CA VAL A 74 -48.63 -20.10 9.73
C VAL A 74 -48.61 -21.58 10.09
N PRO A 75 -49.65 -22.38 9.71
CA PRO A 75 -49.78 -23.76 10.19
C PRO A 75 -48.78 -24.71 9.53
N GLU A 76 -48.54 -24.56 8.19
CA GLU A 76 -47.68 -25.40 7.42
C GLU A 76 -46.76 -24.54 6.54
N VAL A 77 -45.51 -25.00 6.39
CA VAL A 77 -44.49 -24.25 5.66
C VAL A 77 -43.73 -25.15 4.69
N PRO A 78 -43.31 -24.62 3.52
CA PRO A 78 -42.46 -25.37 2.64
C PRO A 78 -41.04 -25.47 3.25
N VAL A 79 -40.55 -26.70 3.34
CA VAL A 79 -39.20 -27.00 3.83
C VAL A 79 -38.41 -27.81 2.82
N ARG A 80 -37.12 -27.64 2.83
CA ARG A 80 -36.19 -28.56 2.18
C ARG A 80 -35.65 -29.52 3.20
N VAL A 81 -36.04 -30.79 3.09
CA VAL A 81 -35.71 -31.86 4.05
C VAL A 81 -34.46 -32.57 3.61
N TYR A 82 -33.47 -32.64 4.49
CA TYR A 82 -32.27 -33.45 4.37
C TYR A 82 -32.45 -34.74 5.17
N ASP A 83 -32.37 -35.88 4.49
CA ASP A 83 -32.67 -37.19 5.07
C ASP A 83 -31.45 -37.84 5.74
N LYS A 84 -30.23 -37.29 5.52
CA LYS A 84 -29.02 -37.80 6.12
C LYS A 84 -28.62 -36.94 7.31
N GLU A 85 -28.20 -37.59 8.39
CA GLU A 85 -27.59 -36.88 9.51
C GLU A 85 -26.34 -36.12 9.04
N LEU A 86 -26.40 -34.79 9.13
CA LEU A 86 -25.32 -33.92 8.77
C LEU A 86 -24.40 -33.73 9.97
N SER A 87 -23.10 -33.85 9.75
CA SER A 87 -22.11 -33.50 10.77
C SER A 87 -22.21 -32.01 11.13
N THR A 88 -21.66 -31.62 12.28
CA THR A 88 -21.61 -30.21 12.71
C THR A 88 -20.93 -29.33 11.66
N LEU A 89 -19.92 -29.84 10.96
CA LEU A 89 -19.21 -29.15 9.88
C LEU A 89 -20.09 -28.97 8.63
N GLU A 90 -20.84 -30.02 8.22
CA GLU A 90 -21.77 -29.95 7.09
C GLU A 90 -22.92 -28.97 7.35
N LEU A 91 -23.44 -28.95 8.59
CA LEU A 91 -24.48 -27.99 9.01
C LEU A 91 -23.97 -26.54 8.92
N LYS A 92 -22.78 -26.30 9.43
CA LYS A 92 -22.16 -24.96 9.39
C LYS A 92 -21.88 -24.53 7.95
N LEU A 93 -21.40 -25.45 7.10
CA LEU A 93 -21.18 -25.17 5.69
C LEU A 93 -22.46 -24.81 4.94
N LEU A 94 -23.57 -25.50 5.25
CA LEU A 94 -24.87 -25.20 4.65
C LEU A 94 -25.36 -23.79 5.01
N GLU A 95 -25.22 -23.40 6.28
CA GLU A 95 -25.55 -22.07 6.77
C GLU A 95 -24.72 -20.98 6.06
N LEU A 96 -23.41 -21.17 5.96
CA LEU A 96 -22.52 -20.24 5.30
C LEU A 96 -22.80 -20.13 3.79
N SER A 97 -23.13 -21.26 3.13
CA SER A 97 -23.47 -21.29 1.69
C SER A 97 -24.79 -20.56 1.39
N GLU A 98 -25.76 -20.59 2.31
CA GLU A 98 -26.97 -19.79 2.15
C GLU A 98 -26.66 -18.29 2.28
N ASN A 99 -25.81 -17.94 3.24
CA ASN A 99 -25.47 -16.54 3.50
C ASN A 99 -24.62 -15.92 2.37
N ILE A 100 -23.74 -16.66 1.68
CA ILE A 100 -22.81 -16.10 0.67
C ILE A 100 -23.53 -15.43 -0.51
N HIS A 101 -24.76 -15.81 -0.79
CA HIS A 101 -25.58 -15.25 -1.88
C HIS A 101 -26.34 -13.97 -1.53
N ARG A 102 -26.23 -13.48 -0.29
CA ARG A 102 -26.81 -12.19 0.11
C ARG A 102 -26.05 -11.05 -0.55
N LYS A 103 -26.79 -9.99 -0.98
CA LYS A 103 -26.21 -8.87 -1.74
C LYS A 103 -25.51 -7.81 -0.87
N ASP A 104 -25.75 -7.79 0.44
CA ASP A 104 -25.47 -6.65 1.33
C ASP A 104 -24.21 -6.84 2.21
N PHE A 105 -23.29 -7.70 1.83
CA PHE A 105 -22.03 -7.87 2.56
C PHE A 105 -21.06 -6.73 2.31
N GLU A 106 -20.48 -6.21 3.38
CA GLU A 106 -19.23 -5.47 3.30
C GLU A 106 -18.12 -6.38 2.77
N TRP A 107 -17.11 -5.78 2.13
CA TRP A 107 -16.02 -6.53 1.49
C TRP A 107 -15.31 -7.50 2.45
N LEU A 108 -15.10 -7.09 3.73
CA LEU A 108 -14.42 -7.88 4.75
C LEU A 108 -15.28 -9.04 5.24
N GLU A 109 -16.56 -8.81 5.45
CA GLU A 109 -17.50 -9.88 5.82
C GLU A 109 -17.54 -10.96 4.75
N ARG A 110 -17.62 -10.56 3.47
CA ARG A 110 -17.59 -11.50 2.36
C ARG A 110 -16.26 -12.26 2.28
N ALA A 111 -15.13 -11.58 2.45
CA ALA A 111 -13.82 -12.20 2.44
C ALA A 111 -13.66 -13.25 3.56
N ASN A 112 -14.12 -12.93 4.77
CA ASN A 112 -14.12 -13.85 5.91
C ASN A 112 -15.01 -15.07 5.66
N LEU A 113 -16.20 -14.85 5.10
CA LEU A 113 -17.14 -15.93 4.79
C LEU A 113 -16.57 -16.90 3.72
N GLU A 114 -15.97 -16.38 2.66
CA GLU A 114 -15.33 -17.19 1.62
C GLU A 114 -14.14 -17.99 2.18
N ARG A 115 -13.34 -17.40 3.06
CA ARG A 115 -12.26 -18.09 3.77
C ARG A 115 -12.79 -19.18 4.70
N GLU A 116 -13.85 -18.91 5.46
CA GLU A 116 -14.44 -19.88 6.38
C GLU A 116 -15.02 -21.08 5.63
N ILE A 117 -15.72 -20.86 4.51
CA ILE A 117 -16.19 -21.93 3.62
C ILE A 117 -15.02 -22.77 3.12
N HIS A 118 -13.94 -22.11 2.66
CA HIS A 118 -12.75 -22.80 2.18
C HIS A 118 -12.12 -23.70 3.25
N ASN A 119 -11.95 -23.17 4.46
CA ASN A 119 -11.35 -23.91 5.58
C ASN A 119 -12.21 -25.10 6.02
N LEU A 120 -13.52 -24.93 6.10
CA LEU A 120 -14.44 -26.02 6.42
C LEU A 120 -14.41 -27.12 5.35
N GLN A 121 -14.33 -26.75 4.08
CA GLN A 121 -14.19 -27.71 2.97
C GLN A 121 -12.86 -28.44 3.03
N LEU A 122 -11.77 -27.78 3.40
CA LEU A 122 -10.48 -28.43 3.61
C LEU A 122 -10.58 -29.48 4.73
N GLU A 123 -11.25 -29.16 5.83
CA GLU A 123 -11.44 -30.06 6.96
C GLU A 123 -12.29 -31.28 6.56
N LEU A 124 -13.40 -31.05 5.88
CA LEU A 124 -14.30 -32.11 5.40
C LEU A 124 -13.65 -33.09 4.41
N HIS A 125 -12.70 -32.61 3.61
CA HIS A 125 -12.03 -33.39 2.56
C HIS A 125 -10.64 -33.89 2.94
N GLY A 126 -10.24 -33.75 4.21
CA GLY A 126 -8.97 -34.28 4.73
C GLY A 126 -7.75 -33.47 4.31
N GLY A 127 -7.92 -32.15 4.04
CA GLY A 127 -6.85 -31.19 3.79
C GLY A 127 -6.74 -30.72 2.35
N LYS A 128 -5.62 -30.05 2.05
CA LYS A 128 -5.36 -29.43 0.75
C LYS A 128 -5.05 -30.49 -0.31
N LYS A 129 -5.63 -30.35 -1.51
CA LYS A 129 -5.35 -31.19 -2.67
C LYS A 129 -3.90 -30.96 -3.15
N ILE A 130 -3.07 -32.03 -3.11
CA ILE A 130 -1.62 -31.93 -3.40
C ILE A 130 -1.32 -32.20 -4.88
N SER A 131 -2.23 -32.87 -5.61
CA SER A 131 -2.04 -33.23 -7.02
C SER A 131 -3.16 -32.70 -7.91
N THR A 132 -2.86 -32.49 -9.18
CA THR A 132 -3.83 -32.09 -10.21
C THR A 132 -4.56 -33.28 -10.85
N SER A 133 -4.25 -34.52 -10.47
CA SER A 133 -4.93 -35.73 -10.99
C SER A 133 -6.39 -35.76 -10.54
N ALA A 134 -7.25 -36.37 -11.36
CA ALA A 134 -8.69 -36.47 -11.10
C ALA A 134 -9.01 -37.21 -9.81
N ASP A 135 -8.17 -38.20 -9.43
CA ASP A 135 -8.33 -39.04 -8.23
C ASP A 135 -7.64 -38.51 -6.98
N ALA A 136 -7.07 -37.28 -7.03
CA ALA A 136 -6.37 -36.70 -5.89
C ALA A 136 -7.37 -36.37 -4.77
N LYS A 137 -7.14 -36.92 -3.57
CA LYS A 137 -7.90 -36.58 -2.35
C LYS A 137 -7.55 -35.15 -1.90
N GLY A 138 -8.51 -34.49 -1.27
CA GLY A 138 -8.36 -33.12 -0.74
C GLY A 138 -9.20 -32.08 -1.48
N TRP A 139 -9.09 -30.85 -1.04
CA TRP A 139 -9.85 -29.71 -1.55
C TRP A 139 -8.94 -28.57 -2.00
N SER A 140 -9.32 -27.84 -3.04
CA SER A 140 -8.55 -26.71 -3.59
C SER A 140 -9.38 -25.43 -3.61
N LEU A 141 -8.72 -24.28 -3.76
CA LEU A 141 -9.42 -23.00 -3.98
C LEU A 141 -10.28 -23.00 -5.25
N ARG A 142 -9.91 -23.78 -6.27
CA ARG A 142 -10.72 -23.97 -7.48
C ARG A 142 -12.04 -24.69 -7.15
N ASP A 143 -12.00 -25.68 -6.27
CA ASP A 143 -13.18 -26.39 -5.84
C ASP A 143 -14.09 -25.48 -5.01
N THR A 144 -13.54 -24.66 -4.12
CA THR A 144 -14.29 -23.63 -3.39
C THR A 144 -14.94 -22.64 -4.34
N ALA A 145 -14.18 -22.12 -5.30
CA ALA A 145 -14.69 -21.15 -6.29
C ALA A 145 -15.87 -21.74 -7.09
N LYS A 146 -15.75 -22.99 -7.51
CA LYS A 146 -16.84 -23.71 -8.17
C LYS A 146 -18.04 -23.93 -7.25
N PHE A 147 -17.80 -24.21 -5.98
CA PHE A 147 -18.85 -24.46 -4.99
C PHE A 147 -19.70 -23.20 -4.71
N ILE A 148 -19.07 -22.01 -4.66
CA ILE A 148 -19.77 -20.73 -4.40
C ILE A 148 -20.08 -19.93 -5.67
N ASP A 149 -19.92 -20.54 -6.85
CA ASP A 149 -20.15 -19.94 -8.17
C ASP A 149 -19.42 -18.60 -8.38
N ARG A 150 -18.10 -18.62 -8.12
CA ARG A 150 -17.23 -17.44 -8.28
C ARG A 150 -15.97 -17.75 -9.06
N ASN A 151 -15.29 -16.68 -9.53
CA ASN A 151 -14.00 -16.80 -10.18
C ASN A 151 -12.90 -17.19 -9.17
N VAL A 152 -12.03 -18.13 -9.56
CA VAL A 152 -10.92 -18.66 -8.71
C VAL A 152 -9.99 -17.54 -8.22
N ALA A 153 -9.63 -16.59 -9.09
CA ALA A 153 -8.74 -15.48 -8.72
C ALA A 153 -9.40 -14.57 -7.68
N SER A 154 -10.73 -14.36 -7.79
CA SER A 154 -11.51 -13.58 -6.85
C SER A 154 -11.52 -14.22 -5.45
N VAL A 155 -11.79 -15.54 -5.39
CA VAL A 155 -11.80 -16.30 -4.12
C VAL A 155 -10.41 -16.32 -3.50
N HIS A 156 -9.36 -16.53 -4.31
CA HIS A 156 -7.97 -16.46 -3.84
C HIS A 156 -7.65 -15.11 -3.20
N THR A 157 -8.01 -14.02 -3.86
CA THR A 157 -7.82 -12.65 -3.34
C THR A 157 -8.60 -12.44 -2.05
N SER A 158 -9.87 -12.88 -1.97
CA SER A 158 -10.68 -12.77 -0.77
C SER A 158 -10.07 -13.51 0.43
N VAL A 159 -9.61 -14.75 0.24
CA VAL A 159 -8.96 -15.53 1.30
C VAL A 159 -7.69 -14.80 1.78
N GLN A 160 -6.85 -14.32 0.86
CA GLN A 160 -5.65 -13.56 1.24
C GLN A 160 -5.97 -12.24 1.96
N LEU A 161 -7.04 -11.54 1.56
CA LEU A 161 -7.50 -10.33 2.22
C LEU A 161 -8.00 -10.60 3.63
N ALA A 162 -8.76 -11.68 3.83
CA ALA A 162 -9.23 -12.08 5.15
C ALA A 162 -8.06 -12.44 6.09
N ASP A 163 -7.06 -13.18 5.59
CA ASP A 163 -5.86 -13.52 6.36
C ASP A 163 -5.00 -12.30 6.70
N ALA A 164 -4.87 -11.35 5.76
CA ALA A 164 -4.13 -10.12 5.98
C ALA A 164 -4.85 -9.17 6.95
N ALA A 165 -6.18 -9.03 6.83
CA ALA A 165 -6.97 -8.19 7.72
C ALA A 165 -7.03 -8.72 9.15
N GLU A 166 -6.95 -10.05 9.34
CA GLU A 166 -6.84 -10.66 10.67
C GLU A 166 -5.48 -10.38 11.32
N LYS A 167 -4.39 -10.43 10.53
CA LYS A 167 -3.03 -10.21 11.03
C LYS A 167 -2.68 -8.73 11.25
N PHE A 168 -3.25 -7.84 10.44
CA PHE A 168 -2.95 -6.40 10.40
C PHE A 168 -4.24 -5.57 10.32
N PRO A 169 -5.15 -5.68 11.30
CA PRO A 169 -6.48 -5.05 11.22
C PRO A 169 -6.40 -3.52 11.06
N GLU A 170 -5.40 -2.89 11.65
CA GLU A 170 -5.20 -1.43 11.60
C GLU A 170 -5.01 -0.88 10.18
N LEU A 171 -4.43 -1.68 9.28
CA LEU A 171 -4.19 -1.25 7.89
C LEU A 171 -5.46 -1.22 7.03
N PHE A 172 -6.49 -1.99 7.44
CA PHE A 172 -7.72 -2.16 6.66
C PHE A 172 -8.91 -1.36 7.19
N THR A 173 -8.78 -0.70 8.34
CA THR A 173 -9.87 0.08 8.99
C THR A 173 -10.48 1.16 8.11
N LYS A 174 -9.69 1.77 7.22
CA LYS A 174 -10.14 2.84 6.32
C LYS A 174 -10.61 2.34 4.94
N CYS A 175 -10.55 1.03 4.68
CA CYS A 175 -10.93 0.46 3.39
C CYS A 175 -12.45 0.35 3.27
N LYS A 176 -13.04 1.10 2.35
CA LYS A 176 -14.47 1.02 2.05
C LYS A 176 -14.79 -0.05 0.99
N THR A 177 -13.83 -0.39 0.14
CA THR A 177 -14.03 -1.33 -0.97
C THR A 177 -12.97 -2.44 -0.98
N GLN A 178 -13.31 -3.58 -1.60
CA GLN A 178 -12.35 -4.66 -1.83
C GLN A 178 -11.16 -4.21 -2.70
N SER A 179 -11.38 -3.25 -3.61
CA SER A 179 -10.31 -2.69 -4.44
C SER A 179 -9.26 -1.97 -3.61
N ASP A 180 -9.69 -1.17 -2.61
CA ASP A 180 -8.77 -0.46 -1.71
C ASP A 180 -7.98 -1.44 -0.84
N ALA A 181 -8.67 -2.45 -0.30
CA ALA A 181 -8.02 -3.53 0.46
C ALA A 181 -7.01 -4.32 -0.38
N THR A 182 -7.31 -4.58 -1.67
CA THR A 182 -6.39 -5.27 -2.59
C THR A 182 -5.12 -4.47 -2.86
N LYS A 183 -5.20 -3.14 -2.93
CA LYS A 183 -4.02 -2.27 -3.06
C LYS A 183 -3.10 -2.39 -1.83
N ILE A 184 -3.68 -2.44 -0.62
CA ILE A 184 -2.91 -2.64 0.62
C ILE A 184 -2.27 -4.03 0.64
N LEU A 185 -3.02 -5.07 0.32
CA LEU A 185 -2.50 -6.44 0.23
C LEU A 185 -1.30 -6.55 -0.73
N LYS A 186 -1.39 -5.89 -1.89
CA LYS A 186 -0.29 -5.84 -2.86
C LYS A 186 0.95 -5.17 -2.27
N LYS A 187 0.79 -4.03 -1.59
CA LYS A 187 1.90 -3.32 -0.91
C LYS A 187 2.55 -4.18 0.18
N LEU A 188 1.75 -4.91 0.96
CA LEU A 188 2.27 -5.84 1.98
C LEU A 188 3.08 -6.97 1.34
N GLY A 189 2.61 -7.53 0.23
CA GLY A 189 3.36 -8.53 -0.52
C GLY A 189 4.67 -7.99 -1.07
N GLU A 190 4.68 -6.80 -1.65
CA GLU A 190 5.89 -6.12 -2.14
C GLU A 190 6.87 -5.81 -1.00
N ALA A 191 6.38 -5.40 0.18
CA ALA A 191 7.21 -5.17 1.35
C ALA A 191 7.87 -6.46 1.85
N ALA A 192 7.11 -7.55 1.98
CA ALA A 192 7.64 -8.84 2.43
C ALA A 192 8.70 -9.41 1.47
N VAL A 193 8.49 -9.27 0.15
CA VAL A 193 9.48 -9.67 -0.86
C VAL A 193 10.74 -8.81 -0.75
N ARG A 194 10.58 -7.50 -0.56
CA ARG A 194 11.69 -6.57 -0.36
C ARG A 194 12.51 -6.93 0.87
N ASP A 195 11.87 -7.15 2.03
CA ASP A 195 12.54 -7.52 3.27
C ASP A 195 13.32 -8.83 3.14
N ALA A 196 12.76 -9.83 2.46
CA ALA A 196 13.44 -11.09 2.18
C ALA A 196 14.70 -10.92 1.29
N ILE A 197 14.63 -10.01 0.29
CA ILE A 197 15.79 -9.67 -0.55
C ILE A 197 16.85 -8.93 0.29
N VAL A 198 16.45 -7.94 1.08
CA VAL A 198 17.36 -7.16 1.94
C VAL A 198 18.09 -8.05 2.92
N GLN A 199 17.40 -8.96 3.62
CA GLN A 199 18.02 -9.93 4.53
C GLN A 199 19.07 -10.79 3.82
N LYS A 200 18.80 -11.24 2.59
CA LYS A 200 19.79 -12.00 1.80
C LYS A 200 21.02 -11.16 1.44
N LEU A 201 20.82 -9.88 1.14
CA LEU A 201 21.90 -8.97 0.74
C LEU A 201 22.79 -8.55 1.93
N GLU A 202 22.20 -8.36 3.11
CA GLU A 202 22.93 -8.01 4.34
C GLU A 202 23.84 -9.15 4.84
N VAL A 203 23.45 -10.40 4.59
CA VAL A 203 24.21 -11.60 5.05
C VAL A 203 25.36 -11.97 4.11
N GLN A 204 25.37 -11.51 2.85
CA GLN A 204 26.40 -11.88 1.88
C GLN A 204 27.65 -11.00 2.02
N MET A 205 28.79 -11.64 2.34
CA MET A 205 30.10 -10.98 2.20
C MET A 205 30.38 -10.65 0.74
N PRO A 206 30.88 -9.42 0.42
CA PRO A 206 31.22 -9.05 -0.94
C PRO A 206 32.28 -9.97 -1.51
N LYS A 207 31.96 -10.62 -2.66
CA LYS A 207 32.85 -11.58 -3.33
C LYS A 207 33.46 -11.03 -4.62
N THR A 208 32.86 -10.00 -5.19
CA THR A 208 33.25 -9.39 -6.48
C THR A 208 33.49 -7.89 -6.31
N SER A 209 34.15 -7.27 -7.31
CA SER A 209 34.32 -5.80 -7.34
C SER A 209 32.96 -5.09 -7.42
N THR A 210 31.99 -5.70 -8.09
CA THR A 210 30.59 -5.23 -8.17
C THR A 210 29.92 -5.23 -6.79
N ASP A 211 30.14 -6.29 -5.98
CA ASP A 211 29.61 -6.35 -4.64
C ASP A 211 30.22 -5.30 -3.72
N VAL A 212 31.51 -5.02 -3.86
CA VAL A 212 32.20 -3.95 -3.10
C VAL A 212 31.60 -2.58 -3.45
N THR A 213 31.39 -2.32 -4.75
CA THR A 213 30.75 -1.07 -5.21
C THR A 213 29.35 -0.95 -4.66
N ARG A 214 28.54 -2.01 -4.78
CA ARG A 214 27.17 -2.08 -4.27
C ARG A 214 27.12 -1.79 -2.76
N LYS A 215 28.00 -2.42 -1.99
CA LYS A 215 28.12 -2.18 -0.56
C LYS A 215 28.49 -0.73 -0.25
N LYS A 216 29.47 -0.15 -0.95
CA LYS A 216 29.86 1.26 -0.77
C LYS A 216 28.68 2.21 -1.02
N LEU A 217 27.88 1.98 -2.09
CA LEU A 217 26.70 2.79 -2.38
C LEU A 217 25.61 2.62 -1.30
N ALA A 218 25.40 1.42 -0.81
CA ALA A 218 24.46 1.12 0.27
C ALA A 218 24.88 1.78 1.61
N ASP A 219 26.17 1.78 1.93
CA ASP A 219 26.72 2.40 3.16
C ASP A 219 26.59 3.93 3.12
N ASN A 220 26.61 4.53 1.93
CA ASN A 220 26.40 5.97 1.73
C ASN A 220 24.95 6.41 1.90
N PHE A 221 24.00 5.49 1.95
CA PHE A 221 22.59 5.74 2.28
C PHE A 221 22.41 5.58 3.81
N ILE A 222 22.35 6.70 4.53
CA ILE A 222 22.27 6.71 6.00
C ILE A 222 20.81 6.89 6.42
N VAL A 223 20.26 5.89 7.14
CA VAL A 223 18.93 6.02 7.77
C VAL A 223 19.10 6.73 9.11
N ARG A 224 18.91 8.03 9.08
CA ARG A 224 19.01 8.91 10.26
C ARG A 224 18.44 10.29 9.95
N ASP A 225 17.98 11.01 10.97
CA ASP A 225 17.69 12.44 10.85
C ASP A 225 18.93 13.21 10.41
N PHE A 226 18.74 14.14 9.46
CA PHE A 226 19.82 14.94 8.91
C PHE A 226 20.54 15.75 10.00
N PHE A 227 19.78 16.47 10.87
CA PHE A 227 20.37 17.32 11.90
C PHE A 227 21.11 16.54 12.97
N GLU A 228 20.77 15.27 13.19
CA GLU A 228 21.53 14.38 14.04
C GLU A 228 22.78 13.83 13.34
N GLY A 229 22.65 13.44 12.09
CA GLY A 229 23.73 12.84 11.31
C GLY A 229 24.83 13.82 10.94
N ILE A 230 24.46 15.05 10.59
CA ILE A 230 25.38 16.09 10.12
C ILE A 230 26.37 16.56 11.20
N LYS A 231 26.03 16.40 12.48
CA LYS A 231 26.92 16.73 13.61
C LYS A 231 28.24 15.96 13.59
N ALA A 232 28.26 14.75 13.01
CA ALA A 232 29.45 13.94 12.89
C ALA A 232 30.30 14.26 11.65
N ILE A 233 29.81 15.12 10.77
CA ILE A 233 30.50 15.49 9.53
C ILE A 233 31.40 16.71 9.79
N PRO A 234 32.70 16.60 9.47
CA PRO A 234 33.64 17.72 9.58
C PRO A 234 33.26 18.89 8.67
N ASP A 235 33.67 20.11 9.05
CA ASP A 235 33.58 21.28 8.21
C ASP A 235 34.33 21.06 6.89
N GLU A 236 33.95 21.80 5.86
CA GLU A 236 34.62 21.83 4.57
C GLU A 236 34.80 20.45 3.90
N THR A 237 33.78 19.57 4.01
CA THR A 237 33.85 18.19 3.50
C THR A 237 33.34 18.05 2.06
N PHE A 238 32.26 18.77 1.67
CA PHE A 238 31.53 18.54 0.43
C PHE A 238 31.77 19.65 -0.63
N HIS A 239 31.84 19.25 -1.89
CA HIS A 239 32.00 20.15 -3.04
C HIS A 239 30.67 20.59 -3.65
N LEU A 240 29.61 19.80 -3.40
CA LEU A 240 28.25 20.07 -3.80
C LEU A 240 27.30 19.60 -2.69
N VAL A 241 26.27 20.39 -2.42
CA VAL A 241 25.12 19.97 -1.62
C VAL A 241 23.87 20.04 -2.50
N GLU A 242 23.08 18.98 -2.56
CA GLU A 242 21.81 18.93 -3.24
C GLU A 242 20.71 18.71 -2.24
N ILE A 243 19.74 19.61 -2.20
CA ILE A 243 18.67 19.65 -1.21
C ILE A 243 17.31 19.59 -1.92
N ASP A 244 16.49 18.60 -1.55
CA ASP A 244 15.06 18.54 -1.85
C ASP A 244 14.32 18.52 -0.51
N PRO A 245 14.13 19.67 0.16
CA PRO A 245 13.56 19.69 1.50
C PRO A 245 12.06 19.40 1.46
N PRO A 246 11.44 18.95 2.56
CA PRO A 246 10.00 18.97 2.69
C PRO A 246 9.52 20.42 2.45
N TYR A 247 8.44 20.59 1.66
CA TYR A 247 8.10 21.94 1.15
C TYR A 247 7.25 22.78 2.09
N GLY A 248 6.94 22.31 3.30
CA GLY A 248 6.11 23.03 4.26
C GLY A 248 4.71 23.33 3.73
N ILE A 249 4.20 22.49 2.85
CA ILE A 249 2.85 22.53 2.30
C ILE A 249 2.01 21.49 3.01
N ASP A 250 0.83 21.91 3.47
CA ASP A 250 -0.13 21.04 4.13
C ASP A 250 -0.75 20.07 3.10
N LEU A 251 -0.01 18.99 2.78
CA LEU A 251 -0.39 18.00 1.78
C LEU A 251 -1.65 17.21 2.17
N GLU A 252 -1.97 17.12 3.47
CA GLU A 252 -3.20 16.46 3.93
C GLU A 252 -4.46 17.21 3.46
N SER A 253 -4.39 18.53 3.35
CA SER A 253 -5.50 19.36 2.85
C SER A 253 -5.60 19.35 1.32
N ALA A 254 -4.51 19.10 0.60
CA ALA A 254 -4.42 19.22 -0.85
C ALA A 254 -4.72 17.91 -1.62
N LYS A 255 -4.56 16.73 -1.01
CA LYS A 255 -4.76 15.44 -1.69
C LYS A 255 -5.45 14.42 -0.78
N LYS A 256 -6.75 14.21 -0.96
CA LYS A 256 -7.56 13.20 -0.27
C LYS A 256 -7.12 11.73 -0.48
N ASP A 257 -6.11 11.45 -1.30
CA ASP A 257 -5.72 10.11 -1.75
C ASP A 257 -4.29 9.67 -1.34
N TYR A 258 -3.53 10.47 -0.59
CA TYR A 258 -2.19 10.06 -0.15
C TYR A 258 -2.23 9.50 1.28
N SER A 259 -2.47 8.20 1.40
CA SER A 259 -2.23 7.41 2.63
C SER A 259 -0.74 7.03 2.76
N HIS A 260 0.19 7.98 2.63
CA HIS A 260 1.58 7.75 2.98
C HIS A 260 1.83 8.30 4.38
N THR A 261 1.76 7.43 5.37
CA THR A 261 2.03 7.68 6.80
C THR A 261 3.50 8.01 7.10
N ASP A 262 4.39 8.03 6.10
CA ASP A 262 5.84 8.16 6.29
C ASP A 262 6.44 9.46 5.72
N TYR A 263 5.62 10.43 5.31
CA TYR A 263 6.11 11.70 4.80
C TYR A 263 6.00 12.77 5.89
N ASN A 264 7.13 13.11 6.53
CA ASN A 264 7.20 14.14 7.55
C ASN A 264 7.31 15.52 6.88
N GLU A 265 6.19 16.22 6.78
CA GLU A 265 6.16 17.64 6.40
C GLU A 265 6.55 18.51 7.61
N VAL A 266 7.24 19.60 7.33
CA VAL A 266 7.50 20.65 8.32
C VAL A 266 6.30 21.61 8.33
N PRO A 267 5.74 21.97 9.51
CA PRO A 267 4.67 22.95 9.58
C PRO A 267 5.07 24.28 8.91
N SER A 268 4.14 24.91 8.22
CA SER A 268 4.42 26.13 7.42
C SER A 268 4.91 27.30 8.27
N ASP A 269 4.51 27.41 9.52
CA ASP A 269 4.94 28.42 10.49
C ASP A 269 6.36 28.18 11.04
N GLU A 270 6.84 26.94 11.02
CA GLU A 270 8.19 26.55 11.42
C GLU A 270 9.17 26.49 10.23
N TYR A 271 8.66 26.52 8.99
CA TYR A 271 9.44 26.25 7.80
C TYR A 271 10.62 27.21 7.59
N GLN A 272 10.46 28.49 7.89
CA GLN A 272 11.56 29.45 7.78
C GLN A 272 12.71 29.14 8.75
N VAL A 273 12.40 28.77 10.00
CA VAL A 273 13.41 28.38 11.01
C VAL A 273 14.12 27.10 10.60
N PHE A 274 13.36 26.14 10.07
CA PHE A 274 13.90 24.92 9.52
C PHE A 274 14.90 25.18 8.39
N LEU A 275 14.56 26.03 7.40
CA LEU A 275 15.45 26.41 6.30
C LEU A 275 16.71 27.11 6.80
N ALA A 276 16.60 28.04 7.74
CA ALA A 276 17.75 28.74 8.32
C ALA A 276 18.75 27.76 8.95
N ASN A 277 18.28 26.80 9.75
CA ASN A 277 19.12 25.77 10.36
C ASN A 277 19.73 24.82 9.31
N LEU A 278 18.93 24.39 8.33
CA LEU A 278 19.37 23.54 7.23
C LEU A 278 20.51 24.18 6.43
N PHE A 279 20.34 25.42 6.00
CA PHE A 279 21.33 26.12 5.18
C PHE A 279 22.59 26.45 5.99
N ALA A 280 22.49 26.76 7.27
CA ALA A 280 23.64 26.98 8.12
C ALA A 280 24.53 25.72 8.24
N GLU A 281 23.93 24.54 8.49
CA GLU A 281 24.66 23.29 8.54
C GLU A 281 25.25 22.90 7.19
N CYS A 282 24.50 23.10 6.09
CA CYS A 282 25.01 22.87 4.73
C CYS A 282 26.21 23.79 4.43
N TYR A 283 26.11 25.08 4.77
CA TYR A 283 27.21 26.03 4.59
C TYR A 283 28.46 25.63 5.37
N ARG A 284 28.31 25.16 6.60
CA ARG A 284 29.41 24.68 7.46
C ARG A 284 30.18 23.55 6.82
N VAL A 285 29.49 22.52 6.34
CA VAL A 285 30.14 21.31 5.80
C VAL A 285 30.62 21.42 4.36
N MET A 286 30.26 22.51 3.69
CA MET A 286 30.70 22.79 2.30
C MET A 286 32.13 23.36 2.27
N THR A 287 32.91 22.91 1.28
CA THR A 287 34.26 23.41 1.05
C THR A 287 34.24 24.91 0.68
N LYS A 288 35.43 25.54 0.76
CA LYS A 288 35.58 27.00 0.57
C LYS A 288 35.06 27.51 -0.79
N HIS A 289 35.10 26.68 -1.84
CA HIS A 289 34.60 26.99 -3.17
C HIS A 289 33.70 25.85 -3.63
N SER A 290 32.40 25.98 -3.48
CA SER A 290 31.44 24.90 -3.63
C SER A 290 30.06 25.38 -4.03
N TRP A 291 29.23 24.46 -4.54
CA TRP A 291 27.88 24.72 -5.04
C TRP A 291 26.82 24.10 -4.15
N LEU A 292 25.68 24.77 -4.09
CA LEU A 292 24.45 24.25 -3.47
C LEU A 292 23.33 24.30 -4.51
N ILE A 293 22.59 23.21 -4.65
CA ILE A 293 21.37 23.09 -5.43
C ILE A 293 20.21 22.90 -4.43
N CYS A 294 19.21 23.75 -4.49
CA CYS A 294 18.06 23.69 -3.60
C CYS A 294 16.77 23.67 -4.42
N TRP A 295 16.10 22.53 -4.47
CA TRP A 295 14.77 22.40 -5.03
C TRP A 295 13.75 23.08 -4.10
N PHE A 296 12.70 23.65 -4.66
CA PHE A 296 11.69 24.33 -3.85
C PHE A 296 10.36 24.45 -4.61
N GLY A 297 9.27 24.57 -3.86
CA GLY A 297 7.99 25.00 -4.38
C GLY A 297 7.96 26.52 -4.51
N PRO A 298 7.77 27.09 -5.72
CA PRO A 298 7.83 28.54 -5.89
C PRO A 298 6.74 29.30 -5.14
N GLU A 299 5.61 28.69 -4.91
CA GLU A 299 4.49 29.28 -4.16
C GLU A 299 4.28 28.52 -2.84
N PRO A 300 4.34 29.19 -1.68
CA PRO A 300 4.63 30.61 -1.44
C PRO A 300 6.11 30.90 -1.14
N TRP A 301 7.06 29.97 -1.33
CA TRP A 301 8.35 29.92 -0.67
C TRP A 301 9.50 30.60 -1.41
N PHE A 302 9.32 31.09 -2.64
CA PHE A 302 10.41 31.64 -3.47
C PHE A 302 11.29 32.67 -2.73
N GLU A 303 10.68 33.73 -2.18
CA GLU A 303 11.42 34.79 -1.52
C GLU A 303 11.99 34.38 -0.17
N ILE A 304 11.32 33.46 0.54
CA ILE A 304 11.81 32.95 1.82
C ILE A 304 13.06 32.12 1.61
N VAL A 305 13.03 31.14 0.68
CA VAL A 305 14.19 30.30 0.35
C VAL A 305 15.36 31.16 -0.12
N TYR A 306 15.13 32.10 -1.03
CA TYR A 306 16.16 33.04 -1.50
C TYR A 306 16.80 33.79 -0.35
N ARG A 307 16.00 34.37 0.53
CA ARG A 307 16.47 35.18 1.68
C ARG A 307 17.25 34.32 2.68
N GLU A 308 16.77 33.13 3.01
CA GLU A 308 17.45 32.28 3.98
C GLU A 308 18.75 31.70 3.42
N LEU A 309 18.87 31.45 2.11
CA LEU A 309 20.16 31.14 1.47
C LEU A 309 21.17 32.28 1.66
N CYS A 310 20.73 33.51 1.39
CA CYS A 310 21.60 34.72 1.59
C CYS A 310 21.97 34.93 3.07
N ASN A 311 21.03 34.73 3.99
CA ASN A 311 21.25 34.85 5.45
C ASN A 311 22.27 33.82 5.95
N ALA A 312 22.29 32.63 5.40
CA ALA A 312 23.25 31.58 5.73
C ALA A 312 24.66 31.82 5.13
N GLY A 313 24.84 32.91 4.34
CA GLY A 313 26.12 33.27 3.75
C GLY A 313 26.37 32.82 2.31
N PHE A 314 25.40 32.19 1.67
CA PHE A 314 25.49 31.86 0.26
C PHE A 314 25.29 33.09 -0.64
N GLU A 315 26.01 33.09 -1.74
CA GLU A 315 25.69 33.96 -2.87
C GLU A 315 24.76 33.21 -3.82
N THR A 316 23.70 33.84 -4.33
CA THR A 316 22.75 33.27 -5.27
C THR A 316 22.05 34.36 -6.10
N THR A 317 21.30 33.96 -7.09
CA THR A 317 20.50 34.83 -7.96
C THR A 317 19.07 34.33 -8.05
N ARG A 318 18.13 35.21 -8.41
CA ARG A 318 16.74 34.83 -8.68
C ARG A 318 16.57 34.10 -10.03
N LEU A 319 17.62 33.96 -10.82
CA LEU A 319 17.64 33.15 -12.02
C LEU A 319 17.83 31.67 -11.62
N CYS A 320 16.74 30.93 -11.60
CA CYS A 320 16.73 29.51 -11.22
C CYS A 320 17.14 28.57 -12.36
N GLY A 321 17.60 27.37 -12.01
CA GLY A 321 17.55 26.23 -12.90
C GLY A 321 16.11 25.69 -13.00
N VAL A 322 15.71 25.23 -14.17
CA VAL A 322 14.35 24.77 -14.47
C VAL A 322 14.41 23.37 -15.07
N TRP A 323 13.79 22.43 -14.40
CA TRP A 323 13.56 21.09 -14.98
C TRP A 323 12.19 21.06 -15.69
N THR A 324 12.19 20.89 -17.01
CA THR A 324 10.99 20.76 -17.83
C THR A 324 10.58 19.30 -17.98
N LYS A 325 9.28 19.01 -17.80
CA LYS A 325 8.74 17.65 -17.72
C LYS A 325 7.89 17.26 -18.94
N HIS A 326 7.53 18.20 -19.81
CA HIS A 326 6.58 18.06 -20.93
C HIS A 326 5.20 17.50 -20.56
N GLN A 327 4.91 17.35 -19.28
CA GLN A 327 3.66 16.86 -18.73
C GLN A 327 3.34 17.70 -17.51
N GLY A 328 2.10 18.08 -17.36
CA GLY A 328 1.64 18.86 -16.22
C GLY A 328 0.24 18.40 -15.77
N GLN A 329 -0.03 18.63 -14.50
CA GLN A 329 -1.36 18.45 -13.91
C GLN A 329 -1.73 19.70 -13.13
N SER A 330 -3.01 20.07 -13.17
CA SER A 330 -3.60 21.08 -12.32
C SER A 330 -4.77 20.50 -11.57
N LEU A 331 -4.87 20.81 -10.26
CA LEU A 331 -6.03 20.45 -9.44
C LEU A 331 -7.25 21.32 -9.77
N ARG A 332 -7.03 22.50 -10.36
CA ARG A 332 -8.05 23.46 -10.75
C ARG A 332 -7.75 23.98 -12.16
N PRO A 333 -7.96 23.16 -13.19
CA PRO A 333 -7.60 23.52 -14.58
C PRO A 333 -8.40 24.70 -15.11
N GLU A 334 -9.51 25.03 -14.48
CA GLU A 334 -10.36 26.20 -14.80
C GLU A 334 -9.75 27.53 -14.34
N ILE A 335 -8.75 27.51 -13.43
CA ILE A 335 -8.14 28.72 -12.86
C ILE A 335 -6.63 28.73 -13.09
N TYR A 336 -5.96 27.58 -13.02
CA TYR A 336 -4.51 27.47 -13.08
C TYR A 336 -4.04 26.68 -14.28
N LEU A 337 -2.94 27.13 -14.87
CA LEU A 337 -2.19 26.32 -15.84
C LEU A 337 -1.66 25.04 -15.20
N SER A 338 -1.55 23.99 -16.00
CA SER A 338 -0.89 22.75 -15.56
C SER A 338 0.61 22.99 -15.39
N ASN A 339 1.14 22.74 -14.19
CA ASN A 339 2.55 22.92 -13.89
C ASN A 339 3.38 21.81 -14.57
N SER A 340 4.22 22.19 -15.52
CA SER A 340 5.07 21.28 -16.32
C SER A 340 6.55 21.36 -15.99
N TYR A 341 6.95 22.04 -14.93
CA TYR A 341 8.35 22.22 -14.55
C TYR A 341 8.55 22.16 -13.03
N GLU A 342 9.79 21.95 -12.59
CA GLU A 342 10.27 22.21 -11.25
C GLU A 342 11.46 23.15 -11.31
N MET A 343 11.68 23.92 -10.24
CA MET A 343 12.75 24.90 -10.15
C MET A 343 13.69 24.57 -9.01
N PHE A 344 14.95 24.96 -9.18
CA PHE A 344 15.93 24.93 -8.11
C PHE A 344 16.78 26.20 -8.10
N PHE A 345 17.09 26.69 -6.90
CA PHE A 345 18.16 27.67 -6.75
C PHE A 345 19.50 26.95 -6.89
N TYR A 346 20.44 27.62 -7.59
CA TYR A 346 21.86 27.31 -7.50
C TYR A 346 22.56 28.42 -6.76
N ALA A 347 23.17 28.07 -5.65
CA ALA A 347 23.85 29.00 -4.76
C ALA A 347 25.30 28.54 -4.57
N TRP A 348 26.16 29.43 -4.16
CA TRP A 348 27.58 29.10 -4.02
C TRP A 348 28.21 29.71 -2.78
N LYS A 349 29.24 29.03 -2.29
CA LYS A 349 30.14 29.49 -1.25
C LYS A 349 31.47 29.83 -1.89
N GLY A 350 31.99 31.06 -1.64
CA GLY A 350 33.26 31.51 -2.22
C GLY A 350 33.20 31.77 -3.73
N ARG A 351 34.12 31.20 -4.49
CA ARG A 351 34.18 31.41 -5.95
C ARG A 351 34.38 30.08 -6.67
N PRO A 352 33.41 29.21 -6.72
CA PRO A 352 33.52 27.97 -7.49
C PRO A 352 33.38 28.26 -8.99
N ALA A 353 33.96 27.39 -9.82
CA ALA A 353 33.71 27.40 -11.26
C ALA A 353 32.70 26.30 -11.59
N MET A 354 31.90 26.47 -12.65
CA MET A 354 31.09 25.41 -13.22
C MET A 354 31.95 24.44 -14.04
N ALA A 355 31.67 23.16 -13.95
CA ALA A 355 32.35 22.17 -14.80
C ALA A 355 31.88 22.24 -16.26
N LYS A 356 30.63 22.67 -16.53
CA LYS A 356 30.08 22.92 -17.85
C LYS A 356 29.75 24.44 -18.00
N PRO A 357 30.75 25.31 -18.24
CA PRO A 357 30.53 26.74 -18.40
C PRO A 357 29.65 27.02 -19.65
N GLY A 358 28.76 28.00 -19.53
CA GLY A 358 27.83 28.34 -20.63
C GLY A 358 26.62 27.41 -20.78
N ARG A 359 26.46 26.44 -19.92
CA ARG A 359 25.24 25.61 -19.87
C ARG A 359 23.99 26.49 -19.64
N ILE A 360 22.94 26.29 -20.44
CA ILE A 360 21.66 26.97 -20.22
C ILE A 360 20.98 26.44 -18.95
N ASN A 361 20.11 27.23 -18.35
CA ASN A 361 19.44 26.89 -17.09
C ASN A 361 18.22 25.98 -17.23
N GLU A 362 17.91 25.50 -18.43
CA GLU A 362 16.86 24.53 -18.70
C GLU A 362 17.42 23.11 -18.72
N PHE A 363 16.74 22.20 -18.03
CA PHE A 363 17.04 20.77 -17.94
C PHE A 363 15.81 19.99 -18.42
N ASP A 364 15.88 19.48 -19.65
CA ASP A 364 14.77 18.77 -20.28
C ASP A 364 14.93 17.26 -20.09
N PHE A 365 14.16 16.69 -19.17
CA PHE A 365 14.18 15.27 -18.85
C PHE A 365 12.76 14.76 -18.52
N SER A 366 12.40 13.60 -19.07
CA SER A 366 11.13 12.94 -18.73
C SER A 366 11.10 12.52 -17.27
N PRO A 367 9.99 12.75 -16.55
CA PRO A 367 9.85 12.30 -15.18
C PRO A 367 9.82 10.76 -15.07
N VAL A 368 10.17 10.23 -13.90
CA VAL A 368 10.00 8.80 -13.60
C VAL A 368 8.51 8.44 -13.73
N ALA A 369 8.20 7.40 -14.49
CA ALA A 369 6.83 6.94 -14.69
C ALA A 369 6.18 6.59 -13.32
N ALA A 370 4.93 6.98 -13.10
CA ALA A 370 4.23 6.82 -11.82
C ALA A 370 4.24 5.37 -11.30
N SER A 371 4.15 4.38 -12.21
CA SER A 371 4.21 2.95 -11.87
C SER A 371 5.60 2.45 -11.43
N LYS A 372 6.66 3.24 -11.69
CA LYS A 372 8.05 2.89 -11.35
C LYS A 372 8.60 3.72 -10.18
N LYS A 373 7.86 4.75 -9.74
CA LYS A 373 8.31 5.61 -8.64
C LYS A 373 8.41 4.83 -7.34
N ARG A 374 9.53 4.98 -6.65
CA ARG A 374 9.81 4.47 -5.31
C ARG A 374 9.57 5.52 -4.23
N HIS A 375 9.64 6.81 -4.63
CA HIS A 375 9.38 7.96 -3.78
C HIS A 375 8.43 8.94 -4.51
N PRO A 376 7.49 9.61 -3.83
CA PRO A 376 6.51 10.51 -4.46
C PRO A 376 7.15 11.59 -5.32
N THR A 377 8.23 12.21 -4.86
CA THR A 377 8.96 13.28 -5.54
C THR A 377 10.22 12.78 -6.27
N GLU A 378 10.29 11.50 -6.62
CA GLU A 378 11.46 10.88 -7.25
C GLU A 378 11.86 11.56 -8.56
N ARG A 379 13.12 12.04 -8.62
CA ARG A 379 13.72 12.61 -9.83
C ARG A 379 14.50 11.56 -10.61
N PRO A 380 14.56 11.70 -11.96
CA PRO A 380 15.33 10.78 -12.81
C PRO A 380 16.82 10.83 -12.48
N VAL A 381 17.49 9.68 -12.55
CA VAL A 381 18.96 9.59 -12.33
C VAL A 381 19.72 10.44 -13.36
N GLU A 382 19.25 10.45 -14.60
CA GLU A 382 19.86 11.19 -15.71
C GLU A 382 19.82 12.71 -15.48
N LEU A 383 18.72 13.25 -14.97
CA LEU A 383 18.60 14.65 -14.58
C LEU A 383 19.59 15.01 -13.49
N MET A 384 19.64 14.21 -12.42
CA MET A 384 20.53 14.46 -11.28
C MET A 384 22.00 14.38 -11.69
N LYS A 385 22.33 13.40 -12.54
CA LYS A 385 23.67 13.27 -13.12
C LYS A 385 24.07 14.51 -13.93
N GLU A 386 23.20 14.99 -14.83
CA GLU A 386 23.47 16.19 -15.62
C GLU A 386 23.68 17.43 -14.75
N ILE A 387 22.89 17.59 -13.67
CA ILE A 387 23.07 18.67 -12.70
C ILE A 387 24.43 18.55 -12.03
N TYR A 388 24.80 17.38 -11.51
CA TYR A 388 26.08 17.18 -10.81
C TYR A 388 27.27 17.46 -11.75
N GLU A 389 27.25 16.95 -12.99
CA GLU A 389 28.28 17.19 -14.01
C GLU A 389 28.32 18.65 -14.48
N THR A 390 27.23 19.42 -14.32
CA THR A 390 27.20 20.85 -14.65
C THR A 390 27.99 21.67 -13.64
N PHE A 391 27.85 21.35 -12.37
CA PHE A 391 28.38 22.18 -11.29
C PHE A 391 29.73 21.67 -10.73
N THR A 392 30.03 20.34 -10.85
CA THR A 392 31.23 19.75 -10.24
C THR A 392 31.95 18.78 -11.19
N TRP A 393 33.17 18.41 -10.84
CA TRP A 393 34.03 17.49 -11.60
C TRP A 393 33.99 16.06 -11.03
N PRO A 394 34.45 15.04 -11.78
CA PRO A 394 34.69 13.70 -11.26
C PRO A 394 35.53 13.73 -9.97
N ASN A 395 35.24 12.76 -9.08
CA ASN A 395 35.78 12.65 -7.71
C ASN A 395 35.27 13.72 -6.71
N SER A 396 34.30 14.57 -7.09
CA SER A 396 33.62 15.44 -6.14
C SER A 396 32.82 14.64 -5.11
N ARG A 397 32.72 15.20 -3.89
CA ARG A 397 31.89 14.68 -2.80
C ARG A 397 30.62 15.49 -2.72
N ILE A 398 29.48 14.80 -2.70
CA ILE A 398 28.15 15.38 -2.72
C ILE A 398 27.43 15.00 -1.42
N LEU A 399 26.74 15.97 -0.81
CA LEU A 399 25.83 15.73 0.32
C LEU A 399 24.38 15.86 -0.15
N ILE A 400 23.52 14.93 0.30
CA ILE A 400 22.09 14.95 0.01
C ILE A 400 21.33 14.83 1.35
N PRO A 401 20.91 15.97 1.97
CA PRO A 401 20.25 15.99 3.27
C PRO A 401 18.94 15.20 3.33
N PHE A 402 18.19 15.12 2.23
CA PHE A 402 16.91 14.40 2.11
C PHE A 402 16.95 13.50 0.88
N LEU A 403 17.42 12.28 1.09
CA LEU A 403 17.83 11.40 -0.01
C LEU A 403 16.67 10.75 -0.78
N GLY A 404 15.54 10.51 -0.11
CA GLY A 404 14.36 9.90 -0.72
C GLY A 404 14.65 8.53 -1.33
N SER A 405 14.49 8.39 -2.65
CA SER A 405 14.68 7.12 -3.37
C SER A 405 16.12 6.62 -3.50
N GLY A 406 17.11 7.46 -3.20
CA GLY A 406 18.53 7.16 -3.41
C GLY A 406 19.06 7.44 -4.84
N ASN A 407 18.24 7.97 -5.74
CA ASN A 407 18.67 8.27 -7.12
C ASN A 407 19.85 9.23 -7.19
N GLY A 408 19.99 10.16 -6.24
CA GLY A 408 21.13 11.04 -6.15
C GLY A 408 22.47 10.29 -5.93
N ILE A 409 22.48 9.21 -5.15
CA ILE A 409 23.67 8.37 -4.98
C ILE A 409 24.03 7.65 -6.29
N LEU A 410 23.02 7.12 -7.02
CA LEU A 410 23.23 6.49 -8.32
C LEU A 410 23.76 7.47 -9.36
N ALA A 411 23.18 8.67 -9.42
CA ALA A 411 23.61 9.75 -10.32
C ALA A 411 25.06 10.17 -10.06
N ALA A 412 25.43 10.37 -8.79
CA ALA A 412 26.79 10.68 -8.41
C ALA A 412 27.77 9.57 -8.82
N HIS A 413 27.42 8.32 -8.59
CA HIS A 413 28.26 7.18 -9.00
C HIS A 413 28.44 7.13 -10.51
N GLN A 414 27.37 7.31 -11.31
CA GLN A 414 27.44 7.36 -12.77
C GLN A 414 28.25 8.57 -13.31
N ALA A 415 28.34 9.64 -12.54
CA ALA A 415 29.16 10.82 -12.83
C ALA A 415 30.62 10.69 -12.31
N ASN A 416 31.04 9.51 -11.84
CA ASN A 416 32.32 9.28 -11.17
C ASN A 416 32.54 10.18 -9.93
N MET A 417 31.48 10.45 -9.19
CA MET A 417 31.46 11.21 -7.95
C MET A 417 31.02 10.31 -6.77
N THR A 418 31.12 10.82 -5.56
CA THR A 418 30.67 10.10 -4.36
C THR A 418 29.64 10.95 -3.63
N ALA A 419 28.43 10.43 -3.46
CA ALA A 419 27.40 11.08 -2.65
C ALA A 419 27.23 10.35 -1.32
N LEU A 420 26.92 11.10 -0.27
CA LEU A 420 26.42 10.68 1.04
C LEU A 420 25.06 11.31 1.25
N GLY A 421 24.07 10.53 1.71
CA GLY A 421 22.76 11.08 1.93
C GLY A 421 22.07 10.53 3.19
N PHE A 422 21.19 11.37 3.76
CA PHE A 422 20.38 11.06 4.92
C PHE A 422 18.92 10.86 4.50
N GLU A 423 18.26 9.90 5.15
CA GLU A 423 16.86 9.60 4.93
C GLU A 423 16.25 9.04 6.22
N LEU A 424 15.04 9.44 6.58
CA LEU A 424 14.38 8.94 7.78
C LEU A 424 13.79 7.54 7.59
N SER A 425 13.29 7.26 6.39
CA SER A 425 12.58 6.02 6.10
C SER A 425 13.50 4.87 5.75
N LYS A 426 13.50 3.83 6.60
CA LYS A 426 14.17 2.56 6.29
C LYS A 426 13.58 1.92 5.02
N ALA A 427 12.27 2.07 4.77
CA ALA A 427 11.61 1.50 3.61
C ALA A 427 12.16 2.04 2.28
N TYR A 428 12.60 3.31 2.23
CA TYR A 428 13.26 3.86 1.06
C TYR A 428 14.67 3.28 0.88
N LYS A 429 15.43 3.09 1.97
CA LYS A 429 16.73 2.38 1.91
C LYS A 429 16.57 0.96 1.38
N ASP A 430 15.59 0.21 1.89
CA ASP A 430 15.33 -1.17 1.47
C ASP A 430 14.96 -1.23 -0.03
N SER A 431 14.19 -0.26 -0.51
CA SER A 431 13.85 -0.13 -1.93
C SER A 431 15.08 0.21 -2.79
N PHE A 432 15.97 1.05 -2.27
CA PHE A 432 17.25 1.38 -2.91
C PHE A 432 18.17 0.16 -3.01
N LEU A 433 18.28 -0.66 -1.95
CA LEU A 433 19.07 -1.90 -1.97
C LEU A 433 18.58 -2.89 -3.04
N VAL A 434 17.26 -3.02 -3.20
CA VAL A 434 16.68 -3.85 -4.27
C VAL A 434 17.07 -3.31 -5.66
N GLU A 435 17.06 -1.98 -5.84
CA GLU A 435 17.44 -1.35 -7.08
C GLU A 435 18.93 -1.52 -7.40
N LEU A 436 19.79 -1.36 -6.39
CA LEU A 436 21.22 -1.66 -6.53
C LEU A 436 21.46 -3.09 -7.01
N HIS A 437 20.70 -4.04 -6.45
CA HIS A 437 20.84 -5.44 -6.87
C HIS A 437 20.44 -5.66 -8.32
N LYS A 438 19.41 -5.00 -8.83
CA LYS A 438 18.97 -5.10 -10.23
C LYS A 438 19.97 -4.48 -11.20
N ASN A 439 20.57 -3.34 -10.86
CA ASN A 439 21.41 -2.56 -11.75
C ASN A 439 22.87 -3.02 -11.79
N PHE A 440 23.29 -3.82 -10.82
CA PHE A 440 24.68 -4.31 -10.68
C PHE A 440 24.75 -5.85 -10.69
N VAL A 441 23.82 -6.51 -11.39
CA VAL A 441 23.86 -7.96 -11.63
C VAL A 441 24.86 -8.29 -12.73
#